data_face4630a90410ed83479bf192c884f8
#
_entry.id   face4630a90410ed83479bf192c884f8
#
_cell.length_a   1.000
_cell.length_b   1.000
_cell.length_c   1.000
_cell.angle_alpha   90.00
_cell.angle_beta   90.00
_cell.angle_gamma   90.00
#
_symmetry.space_group_name_H-M   'P 1'
#
loop_
_entity.id
_entity.type
_entity.pdbx_description
1 polymer ?
#
loop_
_entity_poly.entity_id
_entity_poly.type
_entity_poly.pdbx_seq_one_letter_code
_entity_poly.pdbx_strand_id
1 'polypeptide(L)'
;MGRNWSKKSGRADTGAAGRSGALLALTLAVGLTGLTACGANGDGGGGGDAPSASASTNDRGQQPPKGPDRLGPTPAAVPSVREWKAVRGPGWQRTEHTRVVTGSDSLRDEAKLLADELKVKVAKGPSRTGDIELKRDNGDKRDEKGKGGEPGSGPEGYRLVSRDGKVTITGSDDAGVFYGTRTLLQTHRAQGRFAEGTVRDAPDRPQRGFSLDIARKNFSADWIKNRIREMGDLKLNQLQLHLSDDQAFRVESDTHPEIVSDPHLTKAQIRDIVELAASRHITVIPEIDSPGHLGAVLKAHPELQLRSASGRTPRGAIDISKPAAADLVDDLLVEFAELFPGRYAHAGGDEYQALMTQNPEQTYPGLAQEARKRFGENAKVQDLATAWLNDRAATLRKHGKMPQVWNDGMHRGGVVKPNKPRQVAYWTGREQGERQPAEYLREGWEVVNFNDEYLYYVLGQPNNFTYPTGRRIYEDWTPAVVRGTEPVPKQWAGRDHILGGRFAVWGDLADAQTTEQVARGIRLPLAATAQKLWDPQRPERSWSDFVKLANRVD
;
A
#
# COMPACT_ATOMS: atom_id res chain seq x y z
N MET A 1 -25.48 -37.17 6.80
CA MET A 1 -25.73 -37.75 5.46
C MET A 1 -24.60 -37.33 4.57
N GLY A 2 -23.65 -38.22 4.36
CA GLY A 2 -22.47 -37.95 3.57
C GLY A 2 -22.77 -37.88 2.08
N ARG A 3 -22.19 -36.95 1.39
CA ARG A 3 -22.07 -37.00 -0.07
C ARG A 3 -20.60 -37.15 -0.45
N ASN A 4 -20.28 -38.39 -0.78
CA ASN A 4 -19.06 -38.79 -1.48
C ASN A 4 -19.01 -38.16 -2.87
N TRP A 5 -17.93 -37.50 -3.19
CA TRP A 5 -17.56 -37.20 -4.57
C TRP A 5 -16.55 -38.24 -5.03
N SER A 6 -17.04 -39.23 -5.77
CA SER A 6 -16.24 -40.25 -6.44
C SER A 6 -15.62 -39.69 -7.71
N LYS A 7 -14.32 -39.91 -7.84
CA LYS A 7 -13.54 -39.79 -9.08
C LYS A 7 -14.18 -40.62 -10.22
N LYS A 8 -14.47 -39.98 -11.35
CA LYS A 8 -14.63 -40.69 -12.63
C LYS A 8 -13.37 -40.47 -13.46
N SER A 9 -12.60 -41.52 -13.57
CA SER A 9 -11.58 -41.71 -14.60
C SER A 9 -12.26 -42.11 -15.91
N GLY A 10 -12.11 -41.27 -16.93
CA GLY A 10 -12.46 -41.61 -18.31
C GLY A 10 -11.17 -41.72 -19.13
N ARG A 11 -10.83 -42.96 -19.48
CA ARG A 11 -9.89 -43.30 -20.58
C ARG A 11 -10.57 -43.01 -21.91
N ALA A 12 -9.88 -42.36 -22.82
CA ALA A 12 -10.14 -42.47 -24.25
C ALA A 12 -8.83 -42.48 -25.03
N ASP A 13 -8.84 -43.35 -25.99
CA ASP A 13 -7.76 -43.95 -26.74
C ASP A 13 -7.08 -43.05 -27.79
N THR A 14 -5.91 -43.48 -28.11
CA THR A 14 -4.96 -43.26 -29.19
C THR A 14 -5.52 -42.88 -30.55
N GLY A 15 -4.89 -41.89 -31.20
CA GLY A 15 -4.97 -41.65 -32.65
C GLY A 15 -3.79 -40.80 -33.10
N ALA A 16 -2.75 -41.47 -33.59
CA ALA A 16 -1.58 -40.88 -34.23
C ALA A 16 -1.89 -40.45 -35.66
N ALA A 17 -1.46 -39.27 -36.08
CA ALA A 17 -1.02 -39.02 -37.45
C ALA A 17 -0.20 -37.72 -37.50
N GLY A 18 1.04 -37.89 -37.86
CA GLY A 18 2.00 -36.86 -38.12
C GLY A 18 1.76 -36.10 -39.42
N ARG A 19 2.35 -34.93 -39.50
CA ARG A 19 3.05 -34.43 -40.70
C ARG A 19 3.84 -33.15 -40.36
N SER A 20 5.08 -33.25 -40.81
CA SER A 20 6.13 -32.24 -40.89
C SER A 20 5.77 -31.01 -41.74
N GLY A 21 6.47 -29.91 -41.54
CA GLY A 21 6.64 -28.80 -42.50
C GLY A 21 6.76 -27.47 -41.81
N ALA A 22 7.82 -26.97 -41.70
CA ALA A 22 8.84 -26.27 -42.47
C ALA A 22 9.06 -24.86 -41.86
N LEU A 23 10.32 -24.63 -41.51
CA LEU A 23 10.94 -23.30 -41.28
C LEU A 23 10.77 -22.42 -42.52
N LEU A 24 10.48 -21.13 -42.29
CA LEU A 24 10.88 -20.08 -43.24
C LEU A 24 11.50 -18.93 -42.44
N ALA A 25 12.82 -18.86 -42.57
CA ALA A 25 13.61 -17.68 -42.25
C ALA A 25 13.51 -16.71 -43.43
N LEU A 26 13.23 -15.44 -43.16
CA LEU A 26 13.39 -14.38 -44.17
C LEU A 26 14.33 -13.31 -43.61
N THR A 27 15.56 -13.37 -44.06
CA THR A 27 16.55 -12.31 -44.08
C THR A 27 16.24 -11.39 -45.23
N LEU A 28 16.21 -10.08 -45.03
CA LEU A 28 16.39 -9.11 -46.13
C LEU A 28 17.31 -8.00 -45.73
N ALA A 29 18.22 -7.78 -46.64
CA ALA A 29 19.42 -6.98 -46.57
C ALA A 29 19.20 -5.49 -46.85
N VAL A 30 20.13 -4.76 -46.34
CA VAL A 30 20.72 -3.47 -46.63
C VAL A 30 20.56 -3.00 -48.11
N GLY A 31 20.22 -1.71 -48.27
CA GLY A 31 20.36 -0.95 -49.50
C GLY A 31 20.75 0.47 -49.20
N LEU A 32 22.06 0.76 -49.28
CA LEU A 32 22.66 2.11 -49.39
C LEU A 32 22.65 2.53 -50.86
N THR A 33 22.23 3.77 -51.16
CA THR A 33 22.69 4.63 -52.27
C THR A 33 22.33 6.03 -51.86
N GLY A 34 23.15 7.04 -51.89
CA GLY A 34 24.37 7.43 -52.50
C GLY A 34 24.13 8.42 -53.63
N LEU A 35 24.75 9.58 -53.53
CA LEU A 35 25.13 10.58 -54.55
C LEU A 35 24.41 11.93 -54.51
N THR A 36 25.10 13.02 -54.05
CA THR A 36 25.93 14.01 -54.78
C THR A 36 25.15 14.77 -55.86
N ALA A 37 25.27 16.05 -56.13
CA ALA A 37 26.28 17.05 -55.92
C ALA A 37 25.81 18.41 -56.48
N CYS A 38 26.46 19.49 -56.05
CA CYS A 38 27.04 20.59 -56.78
C CYS A 38 26.21 21.63 -57.58
N GLY A 39 26.65 22.86 -57.41
CA GLY A 39 26.64 23.94 -58.36
C GLY A 39 26.25 25.23 -57.69
N ALA A 40 27.06 26.10 -57.37
CA ALA A 40 28.16 26.94 -57.79
C ALA A 40 27.69 28.24 -58.50
N ASN A 41 28.18 29.31 -57.88
CA ASN A 41 28.58 30.59 -58.50
C ASN A 41 27.60 31.73 -58.78
N GLY A 42 28.06 32.91 -58.36
CA GLY A 42 27.67 34.17 -58.89
C GLY A 42 28.07 35.36 -58.05
N ASP A 43 29.22 35.84 -58.35
CA ASP A 43 30.00 37.06 -58.04
C ASP A 43 29.26 38.39 -58.02
N GLY A 44 29.91 39.38 -57.36
CA GLY A 44 29.86 40.82 -57.61
C GLY A 44 29.60 41.62 -56.35
N GLY A 45 30.45 42.25 -55.65
CA GLY A 45 31.46 43.22 -56.02
C GLY A 45 31.11 44.61 -55.51
N GLY A 46 31.98 45.21 -54.66
CA GLY A 46 32.01 46.70 -54.54
C GLY A 46 31.74 47.25 -53.13
N GLY A 47 32.72 47.54 -52.35
CA GLY A 47 33.38 48.82 -52.07
C GLY A 47 32.74 49.74 -51.06
N GLY A 48 33.52 50.13 -50.07
CA GLY A 48 33.57 51.48 -49.61
C GLY A 48 33.05 51.85 -48.23
N ASP A 49 33.99 52.18 -47.36
CA ASP A 49 33.95 53.25 -46.36
C ASP A 49 33.25 52.97 -44.98
N ALA A 50 34.14 52.90 -44.01
CA ALA A 50 33.80 53.24 -42.62
C ALA A 50 33.73 54.78 -42.45
N PRO A 51 32.92 55.29 -41.51
CA PRO A 51 33.55 55.83 -40.31
C PRO A 51 32.78 55.65 -39.01
N SER A 52 33.61 55.56 -37.98
CA SER A 52 33.52 56.21 -36.66
C SER A 52 32.26 56.02 -35.74
N ALA A 53 32.54 55.35 -34.65
CA ALA A 53 32.09 55.52 -33.30
C ALA A 53 30.94 56.48 -32.94
N SER A 54 29.91 55.96 -32.33
CA SER A 54 29.33 56.53 -31.11
C SER A 54 28.68 55.41 -30.26
N ALA A 55 29.19 55.29 -29.04
CA ALA A 55 28.65 54.43 -28.01
C ALA A 55 27.23 54.92 -27.63
N SER A 56 26.24 54.08 -27.91
CA SER A 56 24.93 54.19 -27.34
C SER A 56 24.66 52.94 -26.54
N THR A 57 24.77 53.03 -25.22
CA THR A 57 24.37 52.03 -24.26
C THR A 57 22.86 51.85 -24.33
N ASN A 58 22.40 50.97 -25.19
CA ASN A 58 21.04 50.45 -25.11
C ASN A 58 21.04 49.24 -24.16
N ASP A 59 20.76 49.54 -22.91
CA ASP A 59 20.27 48.56 -21.94
C ASP A 59 18.87 48.08 -22.39
N ARG A 60 18.87 47.16 -23.34
CA ARG A 60 17.66 46.36 -23.63
C ARG A 60 17.56 45.31 -22.56
N GLY A 61 16.78 45.63 -21.53
CA GLY A 61 16.32 44.65 -20.59
C GLY A 61 15.87 43.40 -21.37
N GLN A 62 16.54 42.31 -21.15
CA GLN A 62 16.13 41.01 -21.67
C GLN A 62 14.74 40.73 -21.17
N GLN A 63 13.74 40.88 -22.02
CA GLN A 63 12.41 40.36 -21.73
C GLN A 63 12.54 38.87 -21.42
N PRO A 64 11.96 38.38 -20.32
CA PRO A 64 11.96 36.96 -20.04
C PRO A 64 11.39 36.21 -21.27
N PRO A 65 11.93 35.04 -21.60
CA PRO A 65 11.51 34.29 -22.77
C PRO A 65 10.00 34.12 -22.75
N LYS A 66 9.31 34.54 -23.82
CA LYS A 66 7.86 34.31 -23.96
C LYS A 66 7.63 32.81 -23.77
N GLY A 67 6.86 32.45 -22.73
CA GLY A 67 6.49 31.06 -22.48
C GLY A 67 5.72 30.48 -23.68
N PRO A 68 5.61 29.14 -23.76
CA PRO A 68 4.93 28.47 -24.87
C PRO A 68 3.49 28.97 -25.02
N ASP A 69 3.05 29.18 -26.26
CA ASP A 69 1.70 29.67 -26.60
C ASP A 69 0.58 28.71 -26.15
N ARG A 70 0.92 27.48 -25.77
CA ARG A 70 -0.01 26.44 -25.33
C ARG A 70 0.09 26.19 -23.84
N LEU A 71 -1.05 25.82 -23.24
CA LEU A 71 -1.10 25.32 -21.87
C LEU A 71 -0.28 24.03 -21.76
N GLY A 72 0.47 23.88 -20.66
CA GLY A 72 1.25 22.68 -20.41
C GLY A 72 0.39 21.47 -20.06
N PRO A 73 0.93 20.26 -20.22
CA PRO A 73 0.22 19.02 -19.93
C PRO A 73 -0.07 18.85 -18.43
N THR A 74 -1.05 18.01 -18.12
CA THR A 74 -1.29 17.54 -16.76
C THR A 74 -0.04 16.86 -16.19
N PRO A 75 0.29 17.07 -14.90
CA PRO A 75 1.39 16.38 -14.25
C PRO A 75 1.29 14.87 -14.40
N ALA A 76 2.41 14.25 -14.71
CA ALA A 76 2.54 12.80 -14.88
C ALA A 76 2.86 12.18 -13.53
N ALA A 77 1.85 11.68 -12.81
CA ALA A 77 1.99 11.04 -11.51
C ALA A 77 1.04 9.84 -11.35
N VAL A 78 1.46 8.89 -10.54
CA VAL A 78 0.66 7.76 -10.05
C VAL A 78 0.77 7.74 -8.52
N PRO A 79 -0.33 7.97 -7.79
CA PRO A 79 -1.68 8.33 -8.25
C PRO A 79 -1.73 9.65 -9.03
N SER A 80 -2.67 9.75 -9.97
CA SER A 80 -2.94 10.99 -10.72
C SER A 80 -3.42 12.08 -9.77
N VAL A 81 -3.01 13.32 -10.05
CA VAL A 81 -3.48 14.47 -9.27
C VAL A 81 -4.98 14.71 -9.50
N ARG A 82 -5.69 15.11 -8.45
CA ARG A 82 -7.15 15.30 -8.49
C ARG A 82 -7.56 16.64 -9.12
N GLU A 83 -6.76 17.70 -8.95
CA GLU A 83 -7.02 19.00 -9.56
C GLU A 83 -5.74 19.58 -10.19
N TRP A 84 -5.82 19.95 -11.44
CA TRP A 84 -4.77 20.65 -12.17
C TRP A 84 -5.31 21.87 -12.89
N LYS A 85 -4.78 23.04 -12.58
CA LYS A 85 -5.07 24.30 -13.29
C LYS A 85 -3.83 24.76 -14.03
N ALA A 86 -3.78 24.46 -15.33
CA ALA A 86 -2.70 24.90 -16.19
C ALA A 86 -2.70 26.42 -16.39
N VAL A 87 -1.50 27.00 -16.49
CA VAL A 87 -1.27 28.42 -16.84
C VAL A 87 -0.23 28.45 -17.95
N ARG A 88 -0.23 29.50 -18.79
CA ARG A 88 0.82 29.70 -19.77
C ARG A 88 2.08 30.22 -19.08
N GLY A 89 3.23 29.70 -19.45
CA GLY A 89 4.49 30.14 -18.89
C GLY A 89 5.64 29.14 -19.14
N PRO A 90 6.85 29.45 -18.69
CA PRO A 90 8.03 28.62 -18.92
C PRO A 90 7.97 27.29 -18.17
N GLY A 91 7.18 27.21 -17.09
CA GLY A 91 7.21 26.08 -16.17
C GLY A 91 8.54 25.98 -15.44
N TRP A 92 8.77 24.85 -14.79
CA TRP A 92 10.02 24.55 -14.09
C TRP A 92 10.76 23.39 -14.78
N GLN A 93 12.08 23.52 -14.85
CA GLN A 93 13.00 22.49 -15.32
C GLN A 93 14.21 22.42 -14.38
N ARG A 94 14.63 21.19 -14.05
CA ARG A 94 15.84 20.98 -13.26
C ARG A 94 17.08 21.45 -14.05
N THR A 95 17.95 22.20 -13.38
CA THR A 95 19.27 22.63 -13.88
C THR A 95 20.34 22.25 -12.84
N GLU A 96 21.60 22.46 -13.14
CA GLU A 96 22.72 22.31 -12.21
C GLU A 96 22.66 23.30 -11.03
N HIS A 97 21.96 24.42 -11.20
CA HIS A 97 21.78 25.47 -10.19
C HIS A 97 20.51 25.29 -9.35
N THR A 98 19.69 24.28 -9.63
CA THR A 98 18.47 23.97 -8.86
C THR A 98 18.84 23.62 -7.42
N ARG A 99 18.08 24.18 -6.46
CA ARG A 99 18.20 23.88 -5.02
C ARG A 99 16.84 23.51 -4.46
N VAL A 100 16.85 22.69 -3.43
CA VAL A 100 15.67 22.52 -2.55
C VAL A 100 15.82 23.45 -1.36
N VAL A 101 14.82 24.28 -1.10
CA VAL A 101 14.84 25.31 -0.07
C VAL A 101 13.67 25.09 0.89
N THR A 102 13.93 25.12 2.19
CA THR A 102 12.90 25.17 3.22
C THR A 102 13.33 26.07 4.38
N GLY A 103 12.37 26.79 4.94
CA GLY A 103 12.54 27.53 6.19
C GLY A 103 12.00 26.78 7.42
N SER A 104 11.38 25.61 7.22
CA SER A 104 10.83 24.78 8.31
C SER A 104 11.83 23.69 8.70
N ASP A 105 12.13 23.60 9.99
CA ASP A 105 12.97 22.54 10.52
C ASP A 105 12.31 21.16 10.41
N SER A 106 10.97 21.08 10.47
CA SER A 106 10.23 19.82 10.32
C SER A 106 10.31 19.25 8.91
N LEU A 107 10.61 20.05 7.89
CA LEU A 107 10.70 19.62 6.49
C LEU A 107 12.15 19.35 6.03
N ARG A 108 13.09 19.21 6.95
CA ARG A 108 14.50 18.95 6.58
C ARG A 108 14.69 17.61 5.90
N ASP A 109 13.94 16.60 6.37
CA ASP A 109 14.05 15.23 5.86
C ASP A 109 13.43 15.11 4.46
N GLU A 110 12.28 15.74 4.22
CA GLU A 110 11.66 15.83 2.89
C GLU A 110 12.56 16.61 1.91
N ALA A 111 13.16 17.71 2.38
CA ALA A 111 14.06 18.51 1.57
C ALA A 111 15.33 17.72 1.19
N LYS A 112 15.91 17.00 2.16
CA LYS A 112 17.08 16.16 1.94
C LYS A 112 16.76 15.02 0.97
N LEU A 113 15.67 14.30 1.21
CA LEU A 113 15.25 13.17 0.37
C LEU A 113 15.03 13.61 -1.08
N LEU A 114 14.27 14.70 -1.29
CA LEU A 114 14.04 15.23 -2.64
C LEU A 114 15.34 15.70 -3.31
N ALA A 115 16.23 16.35 -2.56
CA ALA A 115 17.50 16.81 -3.07
C ALA A 115 18.41 15.65 -3.50
N ASP A 116 18.50 14.61 -2.69
CA ASP A 116 19.27 13.40 -2.98
C ASP A 116 18.74 12.71 -4.26
N GLU A 117 17.43 12.57 -4.41
CA GLU A 117 16.78 11.94 -5.57
C GLU A 117 16.92 12.77 -6.87
N LEU A 118 16.87 14.09 -6.76
CA LEU A 118 17.10 15.00 -7.89
C LEU A 118 18.59 15.28 -8.14
N LYS A 119 19.51 14.84 -7.25
CA LYS A 119 20.95 15.13 -7.28
C LYS A 119 21.21 16.65 -7.31
N VAL A 120 20.59 17.37 -6.38
CA VAL A 120 20.74 18.80 -6.16
C VAL A 120 21.06 19.08 -4.68
N LYS A 121 21.32 20.35 -4.33
CA LYS A 121 21.67 20.73 -2.94
C LYS A 121 20.46 21.24 -2.18
N VAL A 122 20.40 20.94 -0.89
CA VAL A 122 19.56 21.67 0.04
C VAL A 122 20.23 23.01 0.36
N ALA A 123 19.46 24.10 0.36
CA ALA A 123 19.96 25.42 0.65
C ALA A 123 19.09 26.16 1.67
N LYS A 124 19.71 27.07 2.41
CA LYS A 124 19.03 28.01 3.33
C LYS A 124 18.79 29.36 2.64
N GLY A 125 17.86 30.14 3.19
CA GLY A 125 17.55 31.50 2.74
C GLY A 125 16.41 31.56 1.72
N PRO A 126 16.19 32.69 1.06
CA PRO A 126 15.07 32.87 0.15
C PRO A 126 15.21 32.03 -1.12
N SER A 127 14.08 31.52 -1.60
CA SER A 127 14.00 30.81 -2.88
C SER A 127 14.08 31.79 -4.06
N ARG A 128 14.66 31.34 -5.17
CA ARG A 128 14.82 32.09 -6.42
C ARG A 128 14.33 31.26 -7.60
N THR A 129 14.31 31.87 -8.80
CA THR A 129 14.03 31.12 -10.06
C THR A 129 14.96 29.92 -10.17
N GLY A 130 14.41 28.77 -10.57
CA GLY A 130 15.10 27.47 -10.65
C GLY A 130 14.95 26.61 -9.38
N ASP A 131 14.62 27.19 -8.24
CA ASP A 131 14.52 26.47 -6.96
C ASP A 131 13.19 25.71 -6.80
N ILE A 132 13.22 24.74 -5.88
CA ILE A 132 12.06 24.07 -5.33
C ILE A 132 11.95 24.50 -3.87
N GLU A 133 10.84 25.13 -3.51
CA GLU A 133 10.57 25.61 -2.17
C GLU A 133 9.55 24.71 -1.47
N LEU A 134 9.91 24.18 -0.28
CA LEU A 134 9.03 23.37 0.54
C LEU A 134 8.51 24.22 1.70
N LYS A 135 7.19 24.24 1.91
CA LYS A 135 6.50 25.00 2.93
C LYS A 135 5.47 24.13 3.65
N ARG A 136 5.30 24.43 4.90
CA ARG A 136 4.15 23.98 5.67
C ARG A 136 3.12 25.09 5.73
N ASP A 137 1.85 24.76 5.55
CA ASP A 137 0.77 25.72 5.76
C ASP A 137 0.61 25.94 7.27
N ASN A 138 1.01 27.10 7.74
CA ASN A 138 0.91 27.47 9.16
C ASN A 138 -0.49 27.92 9.55
N GLY A 139 -1.48 27.58 8.74
CA GLY A 139 -2.92 27.78 8.85
C GLY A 139 -3.42 28.66 9.99
N ASP A 140 -3.49 29.97 9.76
CA ASP A 140 -4.17 30.91 10.66
C ASP A 140 -5.71 30.74 10.66
N LYS A 141 -6.23 29.85 9.84
CA LYS A 141 -7.67 29.51 9.80
C LYS A 141 -7.81 28.01 9.44
N ARG A 142 -7.61 27.15 10.42
CA ARG A 142 -8.19 25.82 10.36
C ARG A 142 -9.69 26.01 10.49
N ASP A 143 -10.40 25.90 9.38
CA ASP A 143 -11.78 25.45 9.45
C ASP A 143 -11.74 24.06 10.06
N GLU A 144 -11.98 23.95 11.37
CA GLU A 144 -12.09 22.69 12.13
C GLU A 144 -13.19 21.77 11.56
N LYS A 145 -13.91 22.25 10.57
CA LYS A 145 -14.91 21.54 9.77
C LYS A 145 -14.45 21.18 8.37
N GLY A 146 -13.14 21.25 8.07
CA GLY A 146 -12.63 20.80 6.78
C GLY A 146 -13.06 19.36 6.54
N LYS A 147 -14.10 19.16 5.75
CA LYS A 147 -14.50 17.86 5.24
C LYS A 147 -13.31 17.34 4.45
N GLY A 148 -12.50 16.48 5.07
CA GLY A 148 -11.38 15.84 4.39
C GLY A 148 -11.86 15.24 3.06
N GLY A 149 -11.03 15.36 2.02
CA GLY A 149 -11.35 14.92 0.68
C GLY A 149 -11.45 16.03 -0.36
N GLU A 150 -11.51 17.30 0.05
CA GLU A 150 -11.34 18.43 -0.89
C GLU A 150 -9.87 18.50 -1.34
N PRO A 151 -9.60 18.63 -2.66
CA PRO A 151 -8.26 18.71 -3.17
C PRO A 151 -7.44 19.85 -2.54
N GLY A 152 -6.28 19.50 -1.96
CA GLY A 152 -5.36 20.45 -1.33
C GLY A 152 -5.71 20.88 0.09
N SER A 153 -6.69 20.26 0.73
CA SER A 153 -7.10 20.52 2.10
C SER A 153 -7.10 19.25 2.96
N GLY A 154 -7.14 19.42 4.28
CA GLY A 154 -7.16 18.31 5.23
C GLY A 154 -5.80 17.63 5.41
N PRO A 155 -5.73 16.60 6.28
CA PRO A 155 -4.51 15.82 6.47
C PRO A 155 -3.98 15.25 5.15
N GLU A 156 -2.64 15.27 5.00
CA GLU A 156 -1.93 14.77 3.82
C GLU A 156 -2.22 15.56 2.52
N GLY A 157 -2.99 16.66 2.60
CA GLY A 157 -3.28 17.53 1.46
C GLY A 157 -2.10 18.43 1.11
N TYR A 158 -1.95 18.75 -0.19
CA TYR A 158 -0.91 19.68 -0.65
C TYR A 158 -1.35 20.51 -1.84
N ARG A 159 -0.65 21.64 -1.98
CA ARG A 159 -0.71 22.52 -3.14
C ARG A 159 0.68 22.62 -3.75
N LEU A 160 0.82 22.38 -5.05
CA LEU A 160 2.06 22.56 -5.80
C LEU A 160 1.83 23.67 -6.85
N VAL A 161 2.64 24.71 -6.79
CA VAL A 161 2.59 25.82 -7.74
C VAL A 161 3.90 25.87 -8.52
N SER A 162 3.81 25.76 -9.83
CA SER A 162 4.90 26.05 -10.77
C SER A 162 4.64 27.42 -11.38
N ARG A 163 5.54 28.37 -11.16
CA ARG A 163 5.42 29.75 -11.69
C ARG A 163 6.79 30.38 -11.87
N ASP A 164 6.99 31.05 -13.02
CA ASP A 164 8.19 31.82 -13.35
C ASP A 164 9.48 31.02 -13.13
N GLY A 165 9.48 29.74 -13.55
CA GLY A 165 10.61 28.84 -13.42
C GLY A 165 10.91 28.37 -11.99
N LYS A 166 10.00 28.56 -11.03
CA LYS A 166 10.09 28.10 -9.65
C LYS A 166 8.95 27.14 -9.31
N VAL A 167 9.22 26.17 -8.43
CA VAL A 167 8.19 25.32 -7.82
C VAL A 167 8.08 25.63 -6.34
N THR A 168 6.84 25.78 -5.85
CA THR A 168 6.55 25.86 -4.42
C THR A 168 5.57 24.74 -4.07
N ILE A 169 5.93 23.89 -3.11
CA ILE A 169 5.10 22.82 -2.56
C ILE A 169 4.71 23.22 -1.15
N THR A 170 3.41 23.36 -0.90
CA THR A 170 2.86 23.68 0.42
C THR A 170 1.95 22.54 0.86
N GLY A 171 2.25 21.90 1.99
CA GLY A 171 1.42 20.83 2.59
C GLY A 171 0.72 21.30 3.84
N SER A 172 -0.43 20.73 4.14
CA SER A 172 -1.15 20.91 5.42
C SER A 172 -0.40 20.28 6.59
N ASP A 173 0.41 19.25 6.29
CA ASP A 173 1.34 18.58 7.19
C ASP A 173 2.60 18.14 6.41
N ASP A 174 3.56 17.54 7.11
CA ASP A 174 4.82 17.12 6.49
C ASP A 174 4.58 16.01 5.45
N ALA A 175 3.60 15.10 5.69
CA ALA A 175 3.20 14.08 4.74
C ALA A 175 2.63 14.67 3.44
N GLY A 176 1.81 15.72 3.52
CA GLY A 176 1.32 16.45 2.35
C GLY A 176 2.45 17.05 1.52
N VAL A 177 3.47 17.65 2.17
CA VAL A 177 4.66 18.13 1.47
C VAL A 177 5.39 16.99 0.78
N PHE A 178 5.61 15.87 1.48
CA PHE A 178 6.23 14.67 0.91
C PHE A 178 5.48 14.21 -0.35
N TYR A 179 4.15 14.08 -0.31
CA TYR A 179 3.37 13.66 -1.49
C TYR A 179 3.43 14.66 -2.65
N GLY A 180 3.52 15.94 -2.35
CA GLY A 180 3.79 16.97 -3.35
C GLY A 180 5.16 16.78 -4.02
N THR A 181 6.19 16.39 -3.25
CA THR A 181 7.52 16.06 -3.82
C THR A 181 7.47 14.84 -4.74
N ARG A 182 6.66 13.82 -4.39
CA ARG A 182 6.48 12.64 -5.26
C ARG A 182 5.84 13.01 -6.59
N THR A 183 4.82 13.87 -6.57
CA THR A 183 4.20 14.39 -7.80
C THR A 183 5.19 15.17 -8.67
N LEU A 184 6.02 16.02 -8.09
CA LEU A 184 7.07 16.75 -8.81
C LEU A 184 8.09 15.78 -9.43
N LEU A 185 8.61 14.84 -8.62
CA LEU A 185 9.66 13.90 -9.02
C LEU A 185 9.19 13.00 -10.16
N GLN A 186 8.03 12.39 -10.04
CA GLN A 186 7.45 11.53 -11.07
C GLN A 186 7.20 12.31 -12.37
N THR A 187 6.64 13.53 -12.27
CA THR A 187 6.42 14.38 -13.44
C THR A 187 7.74 14.74 -14.12
N HIS A 188 8.78 15.06 -13.34
CA HIS A 188 10.11 15.35 -13.87
C HIS A 188 10.71 14.11 -14.58
N ARG A 189 10.62 12.92 -13.97
CA ARG A 189 11.09 11.66 -14.60
C ARG A 189 10.37 11.40 -15.93
N ALA A 190 9.06 11.58 -15.99
CA ALA A 190 8.25 11.26 -17.15
C ALA A 190 8.28 12.32 -18.27
N GLN A 191 8.48 13.61 -17.93
CA GLN A 191 8.31 14.73 -18.86
C GLN A 191 9.56 15.63 -18.97
N GLY A 192 10.57 15.44 -18.11
CA GLY A 192 11.80 16.27 -18.05
C GLY A 192 11.57 17.68 -17.48
N ARG A 193 10.32 18.07 -17.24
CA ARG A 193 9.91 19.41 -16.76
C ARG A 193 8.60 19.34 -16.01
N PHE A 194 8.27 20.39 -15.27
CA PHE A 194 6.95 20.61 -14.70
C PHE A 194 6.30 21.84 -15.35
N ALA A 195 5.13 21.66 -15.94
CA ALA A 195 4.42 22.73 -16.62
C ALA A 195 4.00 23.85 -15.65
N GLU A 196 3.78 25.06 -16.16
CA GLU A 196 3.28 26.17 -15.36
C GLU A 196 1.83 25.95 -14.97
N GLY A 197 1.51 26.13 -13.69
CA GLY A 197 0.17 25.93 -13.17
C GLY A 197 0.14 25.57 -11.68
N THR A 198 -1.02 25.14 -11.24
CA THR A 198 -1.28 24.78 -9.84
C THR A 198 -1.93 23.41 -9.75
N VAL A 199 -1.33 22.54 -8.95
CA VAL A 199 -1.96 21.29 -8.44
C VAL A 199 -2.58 21.59 -7.09
N ARG A 200 -3.78 21.04 -6.85
CA ARG A 200 -4.36 20.83 -5.52
C ARG A 200 -4.73 19.37 -5.39
N ASP A 201 -4.24 18.72 -4.35
CA ASP A 201 -4.36 17.28 -4.24
C ASP A 201 -4.41 16.82 -2.78
N ALA A 202 -5.18 15.78 -2.52
CA ALA A 202 -5.29 15.13 -1.23
C ALA A 202 -5.87 13.73 -1.40
N PRO A 203 -5.55 12.77 -0.52
CA PRO A 203 -6.13 11.43 -0.60
C PRO A 203 -7.62 11.42 -0.24
N ASP A 204 -8.38 10.58 -0.92
CA ASP A 204 -9.76 10.29 -0.54
C ASP A 204 -9.81 9.46 0.74
N ARG A 205 -8.93 8.48 0.90
CA ARG A 205 -8.91 7.55 2.03
C ARG A 205 -7.71 7.78 2.94
N PRO A 206 -7.92 7.84 4.28
CA PRO A 206 -6.83 8.04 5.24
C PRO A 206 -5.90 6.83 5.39
N GLN A 207 -6.38 5.60 5.12
CA GLN A 207 -5.56 4.38 5.19
C GLN A 207 -5.39 3.77 3.81
N ARG A 208 -4.15 3.74 3.33
CA ARG A 208 -3.77 3.27 2.00
C ARG A 208 -2.56 2.37 2.15
N GLY A 209 -2.73 1.08 1.94
CA GLY A 209 -1.68 0.18 2.37
C GLY A 209 -1.39 -1.03 1.50
N PHE A 210 -0.35 -1.68 1.98
CA PHE A 210 0.13 -2.97 1.53
C PHE A 210 0.25 -3.91 2.74
N SER A 211 -0.16 -5.16 2.60
CA SER A 211 0.02 -6.22 3.59
C SER A 211 0.90 -7.32 3.01
N LEU A 212 1.87 -7.76 3.77
CA LEU A 212 2.86 -8.75 3.35
C LEU A 212 2.95 -9.89 4.37
N ASP A 213 2.66 -11.09 3.94
CA ASP A 213 2.90 -12.31 4.70
C ASP A 213 4.39 -12.71 4.58
N ILE A 214 5.14 -12.43 5.64
CA ILE A 214 6.54 -12.85 5.75
C ILE A 214 6.70 -14.18 6.50
N ALA A 215 5.61 -14.67 7.10
CA ALA A 215 5.61 -15.91 7.87
C ALA A 215 5.64 -17.13 6.95
N ARG A 216 4.70 -17.22 6.00
CA ARG A 216 4.63 -18.34 5.06
C ARG A 216 5.75 -18.29 4.02
N LYS A 217 6.10 -17.09 3.55
CA LYS A 217 7.23 -16.89 2.62
C LYS A 217 8.24 -15.90 3.19
N ASN A 218 9.51 -16.30 3.20
CA ASN A 218 10.58 -15.41 3.63
C ASN A 218 10.85 -14.30 2.60
N PHE A 219 10.86 -13.06 3.07
CA PHE A 219 11.29 -11.88 2.32
C PHE A 219 12.44 -11.19 3.06
N SER A 220 13.53 -10.87 2.37
CA SER A 220 14.66 -10.19 2.98
C SER A 220 14.32 -8.75 3.38
N ALA A 221 15.05 -8.19 4.36
CA ALA A 221 14.91 -6.80 4.76
C ALA A 221 15.07 -5.83 3.57
N ASP A 222 15.98 -6.11 2.64
CA ASP A 222 16.20 -5.28 1.46
C ASP A 222 15.03 -5.36 0.47
N TRP A 223 14.40 -6.51 0.32
CA TRP A 223 13.19 -6.65 -0.50
C TRP A 223 12.06 -5.79 0.09
N ILE A 224 11.85 -5.84 1.40
CA ILE A 224 10.83 -5.03 2.10
C ILE A 224 11.14 -3.54 1.97
N LYS A 225 12.40 -3.15 2.18
CA LYS A 225 12.86 -1.75 2.01
C LYS A 225 12.63 -1.22 0.58
N ASN A 226 12.78 -2.06 -0.44
CA ASN A 226 12.46 -1.69 -1.82
C ASN A 226 10.95 -1.47 -2.03
N ARG A 227 10.11 -2.31 -1.41
CA ARG A 227 8.64 -2.09 -1.44
C ARG A 227 8.25 -0.80 -0.72
N ILE A 228 8.88 -0.47 0.40
CA ILE A 228 8.65 0.80 1.11
C ILE A 228 8.97 2.02 0.22
N ARG A 229 10.06 1.97 -0.57
CA ARG A 229 10.39 3.05 -1.51
C ARG A 229 9.30 3.21 -2.59
N GLU A 230 8.88 2.11 -3.18
CA GLU A 230 7.77 2.06 -4.16
C GLU A 230 6.45 2.55 -3.55
N MET A 231 6.12 2.11 -2.34
CA MET A 231 4.94 2.57 -1.61
C MET A 231 4.96 4.09 -1.37
N GLY A 232 6.11 4.65 -1.00
CA GLY A 232 6.28 6.09 -0.83
C GLY A 232 6.00 6.85 -2.14
N ASP A 233 6.54 6.39 -3.27
CA ASP A 233 6.28 6.98 -4.59
C ASP A 233 4.80 6.86 -4.99
N LEU A 234 4.13 5.76 -4.61
CA LEU A 234 2.70 5.53 -4.80
C LEU A 234 1.80 6.23 -3.75
N LYS A 235 2.36 7.01 -2.83
CA LYS A 235 1.63 7.71 -1.75
C LYS A 235 0.79 6.77 -0.87
N LEU A 236 1.23 5.52 -0.70
CA LEU A 236 0.70 4.59 0.30
C LEU A 236 1.31 4.92 1.66
N ASN A 237 0.54 4.75 2.74
CA ASN A 237 0.94 5.19 4.09
C ASN A 237 0.90 4.08 5.17
N GLN A 238 0.60 2.84 4.80
CA GLN A 238 0.57 1.72 5.75
C GLN A 238 1.19 0.46 5.15
N LEU A 239 2.12 -0.16 5.88
CA LEU A 239 2.66 -1.48 5.61
C LEU A 239 2.29 -2.41 6.77
N GLN A 240 1.45 -3.42 6.54
CA GLN A 240 1.18 -4.48 7.50
C GLN A 240 2.14 -5.64 7.26
N LEU A 241 2.75 -6.16 8.30
CA LEU A 241 3.61 -7.34 8.25
C LEU A 241 2.97 -8.45 9.08
N HIS A 242 2.56 -9.52 8.42
CA HIS A 242 2.09 -10.75 9.05
C HIS A 242 3.32 -11.57 9.45
N LEU A 243 3.65 -11.50 10.76
CA LEU A 243 4.95 -11.92 11.29
C LEU A 243 5.02 -13.40 11.61
N SER A 244 3.86 -14.01 11.90
CA SER A 244 3.74 -15.39 12.39
C SER A 244 2.58 -16.12 11.75
N ASP A 245 2.79 -17.40 11.46
CA ASP A 245 1.76 -18.32 10.98
C ASP A 245 2.11 -19.78 11.34
N ASP A 246 1.38 -20.73 10.81
CA ASP A 246 1.63 -22.15 10.97
C ASP A 246 3.03 -22.60 10.51
N GLN A 247 3.58 -21.92 9.49
CA GLN A 247 4.83 -22.30 8.86
C GLN A 247 6.04 -21.76 9.61
N ALA A 248 5.98 -20.51 10.06
CA ALA A 248 7.11 -19.86 10.72
C ALA A 248 6.72 -18.64 11.55
N PHE A 249 7.60 -18.28 12.47
CA PHE A 249 7.65 -17.00 13.17
C PHE A 249 8.93 -16.27 12.71
N ARG A 250 8.79 -15.19 11.93
CA ARG A 250 9.88 -14.62 11.12
C ARG A 250 10.52 -13.35 11.66
N VAL A 251 10.42 -13.09 12.95
CA VAL A 251 11.09 -11.95 13.58
C VAL A 251 11.73 -12.40 14.88
N GLU A 252 12.92 -11.89 15.17
CA GLU A 252 13.60 -12.08 16.44
C GLU A 252 12.72 -11.67 17.62
N SER A 253 12.62 -12.52 18.63
CA SER A 253 11.90 -12.27 19.88
C SER A 253 12.84 -12.46 21.07
N ASP A 254 12.77 -11.52 22.01
CA ASP A 254 13.51 -11.61 23.29
C ASP A 254 12.70 -12.35 24.34
N THR A 255 11.36 -12.22 24.27
CA THR A 255 10.45 -12.87 25.25
C THR A 255 10.30 -14.36 24.96
N HIS A 256 10.29 -14.75 23.67
CA HIS A 256 10.08 -16.13 23.22
C HIS A 256 11.07 -16.51 22.10
N PRO A 257 12.38 -16.55 22.37
CA PRO A 257 13.38 -16.91 21.34
C PRO A 257 13.19 -18.34 20.79
N GLU A 258 12.58 -19.23 21.53
CA GLU A 258 12.33 -20.63 21.17
C GLU A 258 11.32 -20.83 20.04
N ILE A 259 10.47 -19.82 19.75
CA ILE A 259 9.48 -19.89 18.65
C ILE A 259 10.05 -19.38 17.33
N VAL A 260 11.18 -18.68 17.35
CA VAL A 260 11.74 -18.00 16.17
C VAL A 260 12.25 -19.02 15.15
N SER A 261 11.83 -18.84 13.91
CA SER A 261 12.18 -19.74 12.81
C SER A 261 13.31 -19.18 11.96
N ASP A 262 14.12 -20.06 11.37
CA ASP A 262 15.13 -19.68 10.39
C ASP A 262 14.61 -19.81 8.93
N PRO A 263 14.90 -18.86 8.05
CA PRO A 263 15.47 -17.53 8.31
C PRO A 263 14.45 -16.55 8.92
N HIS A 264 14.91 -15.53 9.63
CA HIS A 264 14.08 -14.49 10.24
C HIS A 264 14.73 -13.10 10.10
N LEU A 265 13.96 -12.05 10.38
CA LEU A 265 14.43 -10.67 10.47
C LEU A 265 14.88 -10.39 11.90
N THR A 266 16.08 -9.82 12.07
CA THR A 266 16.52 -9.34 13.37
C THR A 266 15.76 -8.08 13.78
N LYS A 267 15.69 -7.78 15.07
CA LYS A 267 15.13 -6.52 15.58
C LYS A 267 15.85 -5.29 15.03
N ALA A 268 17.16 -5.39 14.75
CA ALA A 268 17.91 -4.33 14.09
C ALA A 268 17.38 -4.08 12.66
N GLN A 269 17.17 -5.14 11.87
CA GLN A 269 16.58 -5.03 10.54
C GLN A 269 15.17 -4.48 10.56
N ILE A 270 14.36 -4.84 11.57
CA ILE A 270 13.00 -4.26 11.75
C ILE A 270 13.09 -2.77 12.05
N ARG A 271 14.02 -2.31 12.91
CA ARG A 271 14.22 -0.89 13.19
C ARG A 271 14.60 -0.10 11.92
N ASP A 272 15.50 -0.65 11.10
CA ASP A 272 15.88 -0.05 9.80
C ASP A 272 14.67 0.04 8.84
N ILE A 273 13.83 -0.99 8.82
CA ILE A 273 12.59 -1.01 8.01
C ILE A 273 11.63 0.08 8.50
N VAL A 274 11.41 0.18 9.80
CA VAL A 274 10.52 1.16 10.43
C VAL A 274 11.03 2.59 10.20
N GLU A 275 12.33 2.84 10.35
CA GLU A 275 12.95 4.15 10.11
C GLU A 275 12.80 4.57 8.64
N LEU A 276 13.11 3.67 7.70
CA LEU A 276 12.92 3.93 6.28
C LEU A 276 11.45 4.21 5.95
N ALA A 277 10.51 3.47 6.53
CA ALA A 277 9.07 3.68 6.34
C ALA A 277 8.65 5.05 6.89
N ALA A 278 9.09 5.41 8.10
CA ALA A 278 8.80 6.69 8.72
C ALA A 278 9.31 7.87 7.88
N SER A 279 10.50 7.77 7.28
CA SER A 279 11.05 8.79 6.37
C SER A 279 10.22 9.00 5.09
N ARG A 280 9.23 8.15 4.84
CA ARG A 280 8.27 8.21 3.72
C ARG A 280 6.82 8.30 4.17
N HIS A 281 6.62 8.68 5.44
CA HIS A 281 5.29 8.78 6.06
C HIS A 281 4.46 7.49 5.98
N ILE A 282 5.14 6.33 6.07
CA ILE A 282 4.53 5.01 6.09
C ILE A 282 4.60 4.44 7.51
N THR A 283 3.46 4.08 8.06
CA THR A 283 3.35 3.36 9.33
C THR A 283 3.48 1.87 9.09
N VAL A 284 4.41 1.21 9.78
CA VAL A 284 4.50 -0.26 9.79
C VAL A 284 3.61 -0.81 10.90
N ILE A 285 2.80 -1.80 10.58
CA ILE A 285 1.79 -2.41 11.45
C ILE A 285 2.18 -3.87 11.67
N PRO A 286 2.60 -4.26 12.89
CA PRO A 286 2.85 -5.66 13.20
C PRO A 286 1.53 -6.42 13.31
N GLU A 287 1.50 -7.64 12.82
CA GLU A 287 0.42 -8.59 13.01
C GLU A 287 0.95 -9.86 13.68
N ILE A 288 0.46 -10.12 14.89
CA ILE A 288 0.57 -11.40 15.59
C ILE A 288 -0.82 -11.99 15.63
N ASP A 289 -1.03 -13.01 14.83
CA ASP A 289 -2.34 -13.62 14.70
C ASP A 289 -2.61 -14.62 15.81
N SER A 290 -3.81 -14.56 16.34
CA SER A 290 -4.33 -15.51 17.35
C SER A 290 -5.86 -15.43 17.41
N PRO A 291 -6.53 -16.54 17.79
CA PRO A 291 -6.05 -17.81 18.35
C PRO A 291 -5.79 -18.90 17.28
N GLY A 292 -5.98 -18.59 16.00
CA GLY A 292 -5.52 -19.39 14.85
C GLY A 292 -4.08 -19.08 14.49
N HIS A 293 -3.57 -19.69 13.39
CA HIS A 293 -2.31 -19.33 12.73
C HIS A 293 -1.04 -19.35 13.62
N LEU A 294 -1.04 -20.16 14.70
CA LEU A 294 0.04 -20.25 15.69
C LEU A 294 0.87 -21.54 15.59
N GLY A 295 0.89 -22.21 14.41
CA GLY A 295 1.57 -23.50 14.29
C GLY A 295 3.07 -23.44 14.60
N ALA A 296 3.75 -22.35 14.23
CA ALA A 296 5.16 -22.16 14.59
C ALA A 296 5.36 -22.04 16.12
N VAL A 297 4.50 -21.30 16.79
CA VAL A 297 4.48 -21.16 18.27
C VAL A 297 4.19 -22.51 18.92
N LEU A 298 3.17 -23.22 18.46
CA LEU A 298 2.74 -24.49 19.01
C LEU A 298 3.74 -25.64 18.77
N LYS A 299 4.65 -25.47 17.83
CA LYS A 299 5.78 -26.41 17.64
C LYS A 299 6.75 -26.35 18.82
N ALA A 300 6.98 -25.17 19.39
CA ALA A 300 7.79 -24.99 20.61
C ALA A 300 6.98 -25.26 21.88
N HIS A 301 5.66 -25.00 21.86
CA HIS A 301 4.75 -25.11 23.01
C HIS A 301 3.58 -26.09 22.72
N PRO A 302 3.85 -27.39 22.48
CA PRO A 302 2.82 -28.37 22.15
C PRO A 302 1.79 -28.61 23.26
N GLU A 303 2.11 -28.24 24.50
CA GLU A 303 1.20 -28.28 25.66
C GLU A 303 0.07 -27.24 25.54
N LEU A 304 0.26 -26.17 24.75
CA LEU A 304 -0.74 -25.12 24.49
C LEU A 304 -1.65 -25.45 23.29
N GLN A 305 -1.36 -26.53 22.57
CA GLN A 305 -2.14 -26.94 21.42
C GLN A 305 -3.57 -27.32 21.78
N LEU A 306 -4.57 -26.80 21.07
CA LEU A 306 -5.97 -27.19 21.21
C LEU A 306 -6.16 -28.67 20.87
N ARG A 307 -6.96 -29.38 21.67
CA ARG A 307 -7.31 -30.79 21.46
C ARG A 307 -8.83 -30.97 21.48
N SER A 308 -9.34 -31.68 20.50
CA SER A 308 -10.75 -32.09 20.46
C SER A 308 -11.03 -33.23 21.45
N ALA A 309 -12.31 -33.49 21.69
CA ALA A 309 -12.76 -34.66 22.50
C ALA A 309 -12.25 -35.99 21.92
N SER A 310 -12.00 -36.09 20.62
CA SER A 310 -11.42 -37.28 19.98
C SER A 310 -9.88 -37.31 19.99
N GLY A 311 -9.24 -36.36 20.66
CA GLY A 311 -7.78 -36.24 20.73
C GLY A 311 -7.13 -35.61 19.47
N ARG A 312 -7.90 -35.15 18.47
CA ARG A 312 -7.36 -34.47 17.30
C ARG A 312 -6.87 -33.08 17.67
N THR A 313 -5.74 -32.69 17.10
CA THR A 313 -5.12 -31.37 17.24
C THR A 313 -5.31 -30.59 15.94
N PRO A 314 -6.18 -29.58 15.90
CA PRO A 314 -6.30 -28.72 14.72
C PRO A 314 -5.02 -27.90 14.56
N ARG A 315 -4.57 -27.77 13.30
CA ARG A 315 -3.33 -27.04 12.97
C ARG A 315 -3.46 -25.58 13.42
N GLY A 316 -2.41 -25.06 14.05
CA GLY A 316 -2.28 -23.66 14.40
C GLY A 316 -3.24 -23.12 15.46
N ALA A 317 -4.15 -23.94 15.97
CA ALA A 317 -5.12 -23.49 16.97
C ALA A 317 -4.59 -23.65 18.41
N ILE A 318 -4.44 -22.54 19.13
CA ILE A 318 -4.06 -22.53 20.55
C ILE A 318 -5.29 -22.79 21.43
N ASP A 319 -5.07 -23.40 22.59
CA ASP A 319 -6.12 -23.66 23.58
C ASP A 319 -6.38 -22.41 24.43
N ILE A 320 -7.39 -21.63 24.03
CA ILE A 320 -7.76 -20.36 24.68
C ILE A 320 -8.37 -20.51 26.08
N SER A 321 -8.56 -21.73 26.55
CA SER A 321 -8.96 -21.99 27.96
C SER A 321 -7.77 -21.95 28.92
N LYS A 322 -6.53 -21.98 28.41
CA LYS A 322 -5.30 -22.01 29.20
C LYS A 322 -4.76 -20.61 29.46
N PRO A 323 -4.55 -20.21 30.74
CA PRO A 323 -3.92 -18.94 31.06
C PRO A 323 -2.56 -18.76 30.40
N ALA A 324 -1.70 -19.79 30.39
CA ALA A 324 -0.38 -19.73 29.76
C ALA A 324 -0.43 -19.42 28.24
N ALA A 325 -1.50 -19.81 27.54
CA ALA A 325 -1.71 -19.43 26.14
C ALA A 325 -1.97 -17.91 26.01
N ALA A 326 -2.71 -17.35 26.95
CA ALA A 326 -2.98 -15.92 27.01
C ALA A 326 -1.71 -15.12 27.33
N ASP A 327 -0.94 -15.59 28.33
CA ASP A 327 0.30 -14.94 28.76
C ASP A 327 1.31 -14.90 27.61
N LEU A 328 1.55 -16.01 26.91
CA LEU A 328 2.46 -16.08 25.75
C LEU A 328 2.07 -15.10 24.64
N VAL A 329 0.78 -15.08 24.26
CA VAL A 329 0.34 -14.17 23.18
C VAL A 329 0.38 -12.71 23.63
N ASP A 330 0.08 -12.41 24.90
CA ASP A 330 0.21 -11.04 25.42
C ASP A 330 1.67 -10.59 25.47
N ASP A 331 2.62 -11.46 25.86
CA ASP A 331 4.05 -11.15 25.84
C ASP A 331 4.51 -10.76 24.44
N LEU A 332 4.10 -11.53 23.40
CA LEU A 332 4.40 -11.20 22.02
C LEU A 332 3.74 -9.89 21.58
N LEU A 333 2.47 -9.67 21.89
CA LEU A 333 1.78 -8.43 21.51
C LEU A 333 2.42 -7.20 22.15
N VAL A 334 2.88 -7.30 23.40
CA VAL A 334 3.57 -6.22 24.11
C VAL A 334 4.95 -5.96 23.48
N GLU A 335 5.75 -7.00 23.29
CA GLU A 335 7.07 -6.89 22.68
C GLU A 335 7.02 -6.21 21.30
N PHE A 336 6.11 -6.67 20.45
CA PHE A 336 5.99 -6.10 19.10
C PHE A 336 5.26 -4.75 19.09
N ALA A 337 4.38 -4.45 20.04
CA ALA A 337 3.84 -3.11 20.21
C ALA A 337 4.93 -2.08 20.54
N GLU A 338 5.95 -2.47 21.31
CA GLU A 338 7.10 -1.61 21.65
C GLU A 338 8.07 -1.48 20.48
N LEU A 339 8.36 -2.57 19.77
CA LEU A 339 9.27 -2.57 18.62
C LEU A 339 8.77 -1.71 17.45
N PHE A 340 7.45 -1.64 17.25
CA PHE A 340 6.81 -0.89 16.18
C PHE A 340 6.14 0.38 16.74
N PRO A 341 6.73 1.58 16.57
CA PRO A 341 6.24 2.81 17.21
C PRO A 341 4.94 3.34 16.63
N GLY A 342 4.47 2.80 15.49
CA GLY A 342 3.23 3.20 14.83
C GLY A 342 1.99 3.04 15.71
N ARG A 343 0.94 3.78 15.38
CA ARG A 343 -0.33 3.81 16.14
C ARG A 343 -1.08 2.48 16.13
N TYR A 344 -0.88 1.62 15.13
CA TYR A 344 -1.70 0.43 14.89
C TYR A 344 -0.95 -0.85 15.20
N ALA A 345 -1.66 -1.88 15.66
CA ALA A 345 -1.21 -3.26 15.72
C ALA A 345 -2.38 -4.19 15.42
N HIS A 346 -2.13 -5.31 14.76
CA HIS A 346 -3.15 -6.26 14.35
C HIS A 346 -3.04 -7.55 15.20
N ALA A 347 -4.16 -7.97 15.79
CA ALA A 347 -4.23 -9.13 16.68
C ALA A 347 -4.80 -10.39 16.01
N GLY A 348 -4.96 -10.37 14.68
CA GLY A 348 -5.51 -11.47 13.91
C GLY A 348 -6.99 -11.74 14.18
N GLY A 349 -7.31 -12.99 14.44
CA GLY A 349 -8.65 -13.44 14.86
C GLY A 349 -9.37 -14.33 13.88
N ASP A 350 -8.79 -14.51 12.69
CA ASP A 350 -9.38 -15.28 11.60
C ASP A 350 -9.22 -16.79 11.78
N GLU A 351 -10.07 -17.51 11.10
CA GLU A 351 -10.02 -18.96 10.85
C GLU A 351 -9.77 -19.83 12.10
N TYR A 352 -10.22 -19.40 13.28
CA TYR A 352 -10.05 -20.23 14.49
C TYR A 352 -10.75 -21.58 14.34
N GLN A 353 -9.96 -22.62 14.17
CA GLN A 353 -10.42 -23.98 13.84
C GLN A 353 -11.47 -24.54 14.80
N ALA A 354 -11.47 -24.10 16.07
CA ALA A 354 -12.50 -24.50 17.02
C ALA A 354 -13.92 -24.08 16.59
N LEU A 355 -14.04 -22.96 15.87
CA LEU A 355 -15.32 -22.41 15.42
C LEU A 355 -15.69 -22.84 13.99
N MET A 356 -14.75 -23.42 13.25
CA MET A 356 -14.98 -23.94 11.89
C MET A 356 -15.63 -25.34 11.88
N THR A 357 -16.01 -25.88 13.04
CA THR A 357 -16.72 -27.16 13.17
C THR A 357 -18.22 -26.96 13.28
N GLN A 358 -19.03 -27.99 12.93
CA GLN A 358 -20.49 -27.89 13.02
C GLN A 358 -20.99 -27.76 14.48
N ASN A 359 -20.31 -28.40 15.44
CA ASN A 359 -20.69 -28.43 16.87
C ASN A 359 -19.46 -28.14 17.74
N PRO A 360 -19.03 -26.86 17.85
CA PRO A 360 -17.86 -26.49 18.65
C PRO A 360 -17.90 -27.00 20.09
N GLU A 361 -19.06 -26.91 20.75
CA GLU A 361 -19.24 -27.30 22.15
C GLU A 361 -19.05 -28.80 22.39
N GLN A 362 -19.44 -29.62 21.41
CA GLN A 362 -19.24 -31.09 21.50
C GLN A 362 -17.83 -31.48 21.06
N THR A 363 -17.29 -30.78 20.08
CA THR A 363 -15.95 -31.06 19.58
C THR A 363 -14.88 -30.64 20.58
N TYR A 364 -15.09 -29.52 21.28
CA TYR A 364 -14.16 -28.93 22.25
C TYR A 364 -14.86 -28.68 23.60
N PRO A 365 -15.21 -29.73 24.33
CA PRO A 365 -15.96 -29.60 25.58
C PRO A 365 -15.21 -28.81 26.66
N GLY A 366 -13.86 -28.82 26.65
CA GLY A 366 -13.04 -28.01 27.55
C GLY A 366 -13.24 -26.52 27.33
N LEU A 367 -13.25 -26.06 26.07
CA LEU A 367 -13.53 -24.65 25.73
C LEU A 367 -14.98 -24.29 26.15
N ALA A 368 -15.94 -25.17 25.89
CA ALA A 368 -17.34 -24.95 26.26
C ALA A 368 -17.53 -24.86 27.77
N GLN A 369 -16.81 -25.69 28.54
CA GLN A 369 -16.81 -25.65 30.00
C GLN A 369 -16.23 -24.33 30.51
N GLU A 370 -15.08 -23.90 30.01
CA GLU A 370 -14.46 -22.64 30.41
C GLU A 370 -15.33 -21.43 30.03
N ALA A 371 -15.96 -21.44 28.84
CA ALA A 371 -16.91 -20.42 28.44
C ALA A 371 -18.06 -20.27 29.45
N ARG A 372 -18.69 -21.38 29.81
CA ARG A 372 -19.80 -21.38 30.83
C ARG A 372 -19.32 -20.95 32.20
N LYS A 373 -18.15 -21.39 32.62
CA LYS A 373 -17.54 -21.00 33.91
C LYS A 373 -17.31 -19.49 33.98
N ARG A 374 -16.82 -18.87 32.92
CA ARG A 374 -16.49 -17.43 32.88
C ARG A 374 -17.70 -16.54 32.65
N PHE A 375 -18.65 -16.96 31.82
CA PHE A 375 -19.70 -16.09 31.29
C PHE A 375 -21.12 -16.58 31.53
N GLY A 376 -21.28 -17.67 32.26
CA GLY A 376 -22.60 -18.25 32.63
C GLY A 376 -23.07 -19.36 31.69
N GLU A 377 -24.10 -20.09 32.09
CA GLU A 377 -24.58 -21.34 31.47
C GLU A 377 -24.92 -21.22 29.96
N ASN A 378 -25.31 -20.03 29.51
CA ASN A 378 -25.66 -19.78 28.09
C ASN A 378 -24.45 -19.48 27.20
N ALA A 379 -23.24 -19.36 27.77
CA ALA A 379 -22.04 -19.05 27.03
C ALA A 379 -21.58 -20.24 26.18
N LYS A 380 -21.04 -19.94 25.02
CA LYS A 380 -20.55 -20.85 24.00
C LYS A 380 -19.05 -20.67 23.74
N VAL A 381 -18.45 -21.60 23.01
CA VAL A 381 -17.05 -21.49 22.54
C VAL A 381 -16.80 -20.16 21.83
N GLN A 382 -17.77 -19.69 21.05
CA GLN A 382 -17.74 -18.37 20.40
C GLN A 382 -17.58 -17.21 21.39
N ASP A 383 -18.19 -17.29 22.57
CA ASP A 383 -18.06 -16.25 23.60
C ASP A 383 -16.65 -16.22 24.19
N LEU A 384 -16.04 -17.38 24.36
CA LEU A 384 -14.65 -17.49 24.82
C LEU A 384 -13.67 -16.90 23.78
N ALA A 385 -13.89 -17.18 22.48
CA ALA A 385 -13.09 -16.58 21.41
C ALA A 385 -13.28 -15.07 21.31
N THR A 386 -14.52 -14.57 21.48
CA THR A 386 -14.80 -13.13 21.54
C THR A 386 -14.08 -12.46 22.70
N ALA A 387 -14.10 -13.10 23.89
CA ALA A 387 -13.37 -12.62 25.06
C ALA A 387 -11.86 -12.61 24.83
N TRP A 388 -11.32 -13.66 24.21
CA TRP A 388 -9.91 -13.72 23.82
C TRP A 388 -9.47 -12.50 23.03
N LEU A 389 -10.17 -12.17 21.93
CA LEU A 389 -9.85 -10.98 21.12
C LEU A 389 -10.09 -9.66 21.87
N ASN A 390 -11.08 -9.61 22.78
CA ASN A 390 -11.30 -8.45 23.63
C ASN A 390 -10.11 -8.18 24.55
N ASP A 391 -9.57 -9.25 25.15
CA ASP A 391 -8.44 -9.18 26.07
C ASP A 391 -7.15 -8.77 25.30
N ARG A 392 -6.88 -9.38 24.13
CA ARG A 392 -5.73 -9.02 23.28
C ARG A 392 -5.81 -7.57 22.79
N ALA A 393 -7.01 -7.14 22.39
CA ALA A 393 -7.23 -5.73 22.03
C ALA A 393 -7.06 -4.79 23.23
N ALA A 394 -7.39 -5.22 24.44
CA ALA A 394 -7.17 -4.44 25.64
C ALA A 394 -5.67 -4.30 25.96
N THR A 395 -4.90 -5.38 25.81
CA THR A 395 -3.43 -5.37 25.95
C THR A 395 -2.81 -4.35 24.98
N LEU A 396 -3.16 -4.40 23.68
CA LEU A 396 -2.67 -3.44 22.68
C LEU A 396 -3.04 -1.99 23.04
N ARG A 397 -4.26 -1.74 23.52
CA ARG A 397 -4.67 -0.37 23.93
C ARG A 397 -3.88 0.15 25.13
N LYS A 398 -3.55 -0.71 26.10
CA LYS A 398 -2.69 -0.33 27.24
C LYS A 398 -1.30 0.14 26.78
N HIS A 399 -0.82 -0.40 25.65
CA HIS A 399 0.45 0.00 25.02
C HIS A 399 0.26 1.07 23.93
N GLY A 400 -0.83 1.84 23.97
CA GLY A 400 -1.08 2.99 23.11
C GLY A 400 -1.43 2.67 21.67
N LYS A 401 -1.75 1.40 21.35
CA LYS A 401 -2.11 0.98 19.99
C LYS A 401 -3.62 1.02 19.75
N MET A 402 -4.00 1.34 18.53
CA MET A 402 -5.33 1.09 17.99
C MET A 402 -5.35 -0.35 17.46
N PRO A 403 -6.12 -1.26 18.07
CA PRO A 403 -6.18 -2.63 17.62
C PRO A 403 -6.88 -2.76 16.27
N GLN A 404 -6.36 -3.62 15.41
CA GLN A 404 -7.02 -4.11 14.20
C GLN A 404 -7.22 -5.62 14.34
N VAL A 405 -8.32 -6.14 13.78
CA VAL A 405 -8.65 -7.58 13.80
C VAL A 405 -9.32 -7.96 12.48
N TRP A 406 -9.19 -9.22 12.08
CA TRP A 406 -9.92 -9.76 10.94
C TRP A 406 -11.42 -9.85 11.22
N ASN A 407 -12.24 -9.71 10.18
CA ASN A 407 -13.69 -9.65 10.33
C ASN A 407 -14.31 -10.95 10.85
N ASP A 408 -13.79 -12.08 10.48
CA ASP A 408 -14.31 -13.40 10.88
C ASP A 408 -14.06 -13.75 12.36
N GLY A 409 -13.10 -13.06 13.02
CA GLY A 409 -12.98 -13.08 14.48
C GLY A 409 -14.03 -12.24 15.24
N MET A 410 -14.83 -11.45 14.52
CA MET A 410 -15.84 -10.55 15.09
C MET A 410 -17.24 -11.19 15.10
N HIS A 411 -17.43 -12.23 15.91
CA HIS A 411 -18.64 -13.03 15.91
C HIS A 411 -19.90 -12.26 16.28
N ARG A 412 -21.05 -12.73 15.75
CA ARG A 412 -22.39 -12.19 16.01
C ARG A 412 -23.10 -12.99 17.10
N GLY A 413 -23.92 -12.31 17.88
CA GLY A 413 -24.69 -12.97 18.94
C GLY A 413 -23.86 -13.15 20.22
N GLY A 414 -24.08 -14.27 20.93
CA GLY A 414 -23.38 -14.60 22.16
C GLY A 414 -23.70 -13.70 23.36
N VAL A 415 -23.23 -14.09 24.53
CA VAL A 415 -23.34 -13.31 25.78
C VAL A 415 -22.20 -12.30 25.90
N VAL A 416 -21.02 -12.61 25.31
CA VAL A 416 -19.88 -11.70 25.20
C VAL A 416 -19.95 -10.93 23.88
N LYS A 417 -19.72 -9.63 23.94
CA LYS A 417 -19.74 -8.76 22.75
C LYS A 417 -18.34 -8.25 22.44
N PRO A 418 -17.99 -8.10 21.15
CA PRO A 418 -16.78 -7.40 20.76
C PRO A 418 -16.75 -5.98 21.33
N ASN A 419 -15.61 -5.58 21.90
CA ASN A 419 -15.44 -4.25 22.51
C ASN A 419 -14.80 -3.25 21.56
N LYS A 420 -15.05 -1.95 21.81
CA LYS A 420 -14.44 -0.81 21.11
C LYS A 420 -13.43 -0.10 22.03
N PRO A 421 -12.50 0.70 21.48
CA PRO A 421 -12.24 0.91 20.06
C PRO A 421 -11.41 -0.21 19.44
N ARG A 422 -11.70 -0.57 18.19
CA ARG A 422 -10.89 -1.40 17.30
C ARG A 422 -11.34 -1.22 15.85
N GLN A 423 -10.48 -1.50 14.90
CA GLN A 423 -10.80 -1.45 13.48
C GLN A 423 -10.95 -2.87 12.91
N VAL A 424 -11.85 -3.03 11.97
CA VAL A 424 -12.14 -4.32 11.34
C VAL A 424 -11.47 -4.37 9.97
N ALA A 425 -10.50 -5.26 9.81
CA ALA A 425 -9.93 -5.62 8.52
C ALA A 425 -10.87 -6.63 7.84
N TYR A 426 -11.61 -6.17 6.82
CA TYR A 426 -12.61 -6.99 6.15
C TYR A 426 -12.04 -7.61 4.88
N TRP A 427 -11.89 -8.94 4.87
CA TRP A 427 -11.31 -9.67 3.73
C TRP A 427 -12.33 -10.56 3.02
N THR A 428 -13.11 -11.35 3.75
CA THR A 428 -14.04 -12.32 3.16
C THR A 428 -15.39 -12.34 3.87
N GLY A 429 -16.39 -12.86 3.19
CA GLY A 429 -17.68 -13.24 3.74
C GLY A 429 -18.10 -14.60 3.22
N ARG A 430 -17.13 -15.44 2.84
CA ARG A 430 -17.38 -16.79 2.30
C ARG A 430 -17.60 -17.81 3.38
N GLU A 431 -17.09 -17.58 4.60
CA GLU A 431 -17.20 -18.51 5.71
C GLU A 431 -18.63 -18.62 6.23
N GLN A 432 -18.96 -19.79 6.77
CA GLN A 432 -20.30 -20.02 7.30
C GLN A 432 -20.59 -19.11 8.50
N GLY A 433 -21.67 -18.34 8.42
CA GLY A 433 -22.06 -17.42 9.47
C GLY A 433 -21.39 -16.04 9.42
N GLU A 434 -20.58 -15.78 8.40
CA GLU A 434 -19.89 -14.51 8.24
C GLU A 434 -20.85 -13.34 8.06
N ARG A 435 -20.49 -12.26 8.73
CA ARG A 435 -21.26 -11.03 8.76
C ARG A 435 -21.02 -10.20 7.49
N GLN A 436 -22.09 -9.58 6.98
CA GLN A 436 -22.00 -8.68 5.82
C GLN A 436 -21.31 -7.36 6.21
N PRO A 437 -20.56 -6.71 5.31
CA PRO A 437 -19.92 -5.42 5.58
C PRO A 437 -20.89 -4.37 6.15
N ALA A 438 -22.12 -4.32 5.60
CA ALA A 438 -23.15 -3.39 6.05
C ALA A 438 -23.56 -3.59 7.53
N GLU A 439 -23.36 -4.77 8.11
CA GLU A 439 -23.65 -5.01 9.53
C GLU A 439 -22.61 -4.30 10.43
N TYR A 440 -21.32 -4.44 10.10
CA TYR A 440 -20.24 -3.74 10.81
C TYR A 440 -20.42 -2.22 10.73
N LEU A 441 -20.70 -1.72 9.53
CA LEU A 441 -20.87 -0.30 9.29
C LEU A 441 -22.09 0.28 10.03
N ARG A 442 -23.20 -0.47 10.09
CA ARG A 442 -24.41 -0.10 10.86
C ARG A 442 -24.16 -0.06 12.37
N GLU A 443 -23.31 -0.94 12.87
CA GLU A 443 -22.89 -0.96 14.26
C GLU A 443 -21.82 0.12 14.58
N GLY A 444 -21.39 0.90 13.59
CA GLY A 444 -20.42 1.98 13.74
C GLY A 444 -18.99 1.47 13.93
N TRP A 445 -18.64 0.34 13.31
CA TRP A 445 -17.26 -0.10 13.21
C TRP A 445 -16.55 0.64 12.06
N GLU A 446 -15.29 1.00 12.30
CA GLU A 446 -14.39 1.46 11.25
C GLU A 446 -13.85 0.24 10.49
N VAL A 447 -13.97 0.26 9.16
CA VAL A 447 -13.59 -0.86 8.29
C VAL A 447 -12.38 -0.49 7.43
N VAL A 448 -11.41 -1.39 7.36
CA VAL A 448 -10.32 -1.38 6.39
C VAL A 448 -10.58 -2.49 5.38
N ASN A 449 -10.59 -2.13 4.09
CA ASN A 449 -10.99 -3.02 3.01
C ASN A 449 -9.82 -3.89 2.54
N PHE A 450 -10.00 -5.21 2.62
CA PHE A 450 -9.08 -6.23 2.12
C PHE A 450 -9.76 -7.16 1.10
N ASN A 451 -10.80 -6.73 0.45
CA ASN A 451 -11.63 -7.52 -0.45
C ASN A 451 -10.85 -8.59 -1.23
N ASP A 452 -11.12 -9.86 -0.94
CA ASP A 452 -10.43 -11.02 -1.49
C ASP A 452 -10.59 -11.19 -3.02
N GLU A 453 -11.64 -10.61 -3.61
CA GLU A 453 -11.87 -10.65 -5.06
C GLU A 453 -10.92 -9.71 -5.85
N TYR A 454 -10.39 -8.65 -5.22
CA TYR A 454 -9.63 -7.61 -5.90
C TYR A 454 -8.23 -7.39 -5.33
N LEU A 455 -8.02 -7.64 -4.03
CA LEU A 455 -6.83 -7.19 -3.32
C LEU A 455 -5.94 -8.34 -2.80
N TYR A 456 -6.33 -9.61 -2.99
CA TYR A 456 -5.62 -10.78 -2.48
C TYR A 456 -4.74 -11.41 -3.57
N TYR A 457 -3.44 -11.28 -3.41
CA TYR A 457 -2.43 -11.95 -4.22
C TYR A 457 -1.91 -13.17 -3.48
N VAL A 458 -2.61 -14.30 -3.61
CA VAL A 458 -2.32 -15.54 -2.90
C VAL A 458 -1.42 -16.42 -3.77
N LEU A 459 -0.20 -16.70 -3.31
CA LEU A 459 0.76 -17.49 -4.08
C LEU A 459 0.26 -18.89 -4.34
N GLY A 460 0.43 -19.38 -5.58
CA GLY A 460 0.10 -20.75 -5.96
C GLY A 460 -1.13 -20.88 -6.84
N GLN A 461 -1.44 -19.87 -7.65
CA GLN A 461 -2.52 -19.96 -8.64
C GLN A 461 -2.36 -21.17 -9.56
N PRO A 462 -3.44 -21.94 -9.87
CA PRO A 462 -4.79 -21.74 -9.34
C PRO A 462 -4.98 -22.52 -8.03
N ASN A 463 -5.18 -21.81 -6.96
CA ASN A 463 -5.74 -22.34 -5.72
C ASN A 463 -7.18 -21.82 -5.56
N ASN A 464 -7.64 -21.49 -4.36
CA ASN A 464 -8.95 -20.90 -4.15
C ASN A 464 -9.07 -19.45 -4.65
N PHE A 465 -7.96 -18.82 -5.04
CA PHE A 465 -7.87 -17.42 -5.47
C PHE A 465 -7.24 -17.30 -6.85
N THR A 466 -7.66 -16.28 -7.58
CA THR A 466 -7.04 -15.87 -8.84
C THR A 466 -6.24 -14.61 -8.59
N TYR A 467 -5.03 -14.51 -9.12
CA TYR A 467 -4.21 -13.30 -8.97
C TYR A 467 -4.97 -12.05 -9.44
N PRO A 468 -5.09 -11.03 -8.59
CA PRO A 468 -5.75 -9.79 -8.98
C PRO A 468 -4.95 -9.10 -10.09
N THR A 469 -5.65 -8.57 -11.08
CA THR A 469 -5.01 -7.79 -12.14
C THR A 469 -5.15 -6.31 -11.87
N GLY A 470 -4.11 -5.53 -12.17
CA GLY A 470 -4.16 -4.09 -12.05
C GLY A 470 -5.30 -3.48 -12.86
N ARG A 471 -5.63 -4.05 -14.03
CA ARG A 471 -6.74 -3.58 -14.87
C ARG A 471 -8.08 -3.71 -14.16
N ARG A 472 -8.37 -4.88 -13.58
CA ARG A 472 -9.64 -5.12 -12.87
C ARG A 472 -9.78 -4.20 -11.65
N ILE A 473 -8.69 -3.96 -10.90
CA ILE A 473 -8.68 -3.01 -9.79
C ILE A 473 -8.95 -1.59 -10.30
N TYR A 474 -8.25 -1.17 -11.35
CA TYR A 474 -8.32 0.18 -11.89
C TYR A 474 -9.69 0.53 -12.47
N GLU A 475 -10.31 -0.40 -13.21
CA GLU A 475 -11.57 -0.18 -13.91
C GLU A 475 -12.81 -0.44 -13.03
N ASP A 476 -12.77 -1.46 -12.14
CA ASP A 476 -13.96 -2.01 -11.51
C ASP A 476 -14.02 -1.81 -9.99
N TRP A 477 -12.86 -1.73 -9.29
CA TRP A 477 -12.86 -1.65 -7.84
C TRP A 477 -12.90 -0.20 -7.33
N THR A 478 -13.54 -0.02 -6.16
CA THR A 478 -13.46 1.19 -5.33
C THR A 478 -13.41 0.80 -3.86
N PRO A 479 -12.95 1.67 -2.95
CA PRO A 479 -12.96 1.37 -1.52
C PRO A 479 -14.32 0.99 -0.95
N ALA A 480 -15.41 1.38 -1.59
CA ALA A 480 -16.78 1.01 -1.21
C ALA A 480 -17.14 -0.45 -1.56
N VAL A 481 -16.37 -1.11 -2.43
CA VAL A 481 -16.53 -2.54 -2.76
C VAL A 481 -15.75 -3.35 -1.73
N VAL A 482 -16.37 -3.61 -0.58
CA VAL A 482 -15.74 -4.27 0.58
C VAL A 482 -15.82 -5.79 0.48
N ARG A 483 -16.85 -6.32 -0.21
CA ARG A 483 -17.06 -7.75 -0.43
C ARG A 483 -17.56 -8.01 -1.84
N GLY A 484 -17.05 -9.06 -2.48
CA GLY A 484 -17.44 -9.42 -3.84
C GLY A 484 -17.20 -8.27 -4.81
N THR A 485 -18.18 -7.97 -5.67
CA THR A 485 -18.08 -6.96 -6.72
C THR A 485 -18.98 -5.74 -6.53
N GLU A 486 -19.89 -5.79 -5.56
CA GLU A 486 -20.88 -4.74 -5.35
C GLU A 486 -20.48 -3.78 -4.22
N PRO A 487 -20.68 -2.47 -4.40
CA PRO A 487 -20.39 -1.50 -3.36
C PRO A 487 -21.42 -1.59 -2.22
N VAL A 488 -20.97 -1.25 -1.01
CA VAL A 488 -21.89 -1.04 0.12
C VAL A 488 -22.83 0.13 -0.17
N PRO A 489 -24.00 0.23 0.52
CA PRO A 489 -24.92 1.36 0.38
C PRO A 489 -24.21 2.73 0.56
N LYS A 490 -24.59 3.72 -0.24
CA LYS A 490 -23.93 5.05 -0.30
C LYS A 490 -23.75 5.72 1.06
N GLN A 491 -24.70 5.57 1.98
CA GLN A 491 -24.61 6.13 3.33
C GLN A 491 -23.43 5.58 4.15
N TRP A 492 -22.93 4.40 3.80
CA TRP A 492 -21.80 3.75 4.47
C TRP A 492 -20.48 3.81 3.68
N ALA A 493 -20.53 4.33 2.45
CA ALA A 493 -19.38 4.36 1.56
C ALA A 493 -18.34 5.46 1.91
N GLY A 494 -18.66 6.33 2.87
CA GLY A 494 -17.84 7.45 3.27
C GLY A 494 -16.52 7.05 3.95
N ARG A 495 -15.55 7.97 3.94
CA ARG A 495 -14.22 7.79 4.53
C ARG A 495 -14.23 7.64 6.06
N ASP A 496 -15.31 8.05 6.71
CA ASP A 496 -15.50 7.93 8.16
C ASP A 496 -15.94 6.53 8.57
N HIS A 497 -16.35 5.72 7.63
CA HIS A 497 -16.81 4.34 7.79
C HIS A 497 -15.81 3.34 7.21
N ILE A 498 -15.41 3.56 5.96
CA ILE A 498 -14.40 2.76 5.27
C ILE A 498 -13.14 3.61 5.18
N LEU A 499 -12.20 3.33 6.08
CA LEU A 499 -10.99 4.13 6.24
C LEU A 499 -10.04 4.03 5.03
N GLY A 500 -10.20 3.01 4.23
CA GLY A 500 -9.36 2.74 3.06
C GLY A 500 -9.23 1.27 2.77
N GLY A 501 -8.06 0.83 2.30
CA GLY A 501 -7.81 -0.57 2.00
C GLY A 501 -6.34 -0.91 1.90
N ARG A 502 -6.06 -2.22 1.86
CA ARG A 502 -4.71 -2.77 1.67
C ARG A 502 -4.72 -3.86 0.62
N PHE A 503 -3.78 -3.78 -0.28
CA PHE A 503 -3.43 -4.88 -1.17
C PHE A 503 -2.62 -5.90 -0.39
N ALA A 504 -2.97 -7.18 -0.43
CA ALA A 504 -2.33 -8.21 0.38
C ALA A 504 -1.60 -9.25 -0.48
N VAL A 505 -0.42 -9.67 -0.04
CA VAL A 505 0.33 -10.83 -0.56
C VAL A 505 0.36 -11.91 0.50
N TRP A 506 -0.19 -13.08 0.17
CA TRP A 506 -0.22 -14.27 1.02
C TRP A 506 0.67 -15.38 0.46
N GLY A 507 1.42 -16.02 1.33
CA GLY A 507 2.45 -16.99 0.99
C GLY A 507 2.01 -18.45 0.98
N ASP A 508 0.74 -18.77 0.75
CA ASP A 508 0.13 -20.11 0.90
C ASP A 508 0.96 -21.22 0.24
N LEU A 509 1.36 -21.04 -1.00
CA LEU A 509 2.34 -21.89 -1.69
C LEU A 509 3.61 -21.07 -1.93
N ALA A 510 4.43 -20.97 -0.90
CA ALA A 510 5.60 -20.08 -0.84
C ALA A 510 6.55 -20.21 -2.04
N ASP A 511 6.72 -21.40 -2.56
CA ASP A 511 7.65 -21.71 -3.65
C ASP A 511 7.05 -21.55 -5.06
N ALA A 512 5.76 -21.19 -5.16
CA ALA A 512 5.10 -20.97 -6.45
C ALA A 512 5.71 -19.80 -7.24
N GLN A 513 6.30 -18.82 -6.55
CA GLN A 513 6.99 -17.69 -7.17
C GLN A 513 8.24 -17.32 -6.37
N THR A 514 9.29 -16.84 -7.07
CA THR A 514 10.41 -16.16 -6.41
C THR A 514 9.99 -14.79 -5.91
N THR A 515 10.76 -14.18 -5.02
CA THR A 515 10.49 -12.83 -4.51
C THR A 515 10.48 -11.78 -5.62
N GLU A 516 11.33 -11.93 -6.65
CA GLU A 516 11.36 -11.05 -7.83
C GLU A 516 10.12 -11.24 -8.72
N GLN A 517 9.60 -12.47 -8.83
CA GLN A 517 8.35 -12.72 -9.55
C GLN A 517 7.16 -12.09 -8.82
N VAL A 518 7.12 -12.20 -7.49
CA VAL A 518 6.12 -11.51 -6.66
C VAL A 518 6.21 -10.00 -6.88
N ALA A 519 7.40 -9.39 -6.77
CA ALA A 519 7.60 -7.96 -6.97
C ALA A 519 7.07 -7.49 -8.34
N ARG A 520 7.37 -8.23 -9.41
CA ARG A 520 6.85 -7.92 -10.75
C ARG A 520 5.35 -8.11 -10.86
N GLY A 521 4.81 -9.17 -10.24
CA GLY A 521 3.38 -9.51 -10.31
C GLY A 521 2.49 -8.48 -9.63
N ILE A 522 2.94 -7.93 -8.49
CA ILE A 522 2.15 -6.98 -7.70
C ILE A 522 2.28 -5.53 -8.16
N ARG A 523 3.28 -5.16 -8.97
CA ARG A 523 3.60 -3.76 -9.32
C ARG A 523 2.40 -2.99 -9.86
N LEU A 524 1.76 -3.48 -10.91
CA LEU A 524 0.59 -2.80 -11.49
C LEU A 524 -0.69 -2.92 -10.64
N PRO A 525 -1.00 -4.08 -10.01
CA PRO A 525 -2.06 -4.16 -9.02
C PRO A 525 -1.92 -3.15 -7.87
N LEU A 526 -0.72 -3.03 -7.31
CA LEU A 526 -0.45 -2.09 -6.21
C LEU A 526 -0.60 -0.62 -6.65
N ALA A 527 -0.09 -0.28 -7.85
CA ALA A 527 -0.25 1.06 -8.44
C ALA A 527 -1.74 1.39 -8.70
N ALA A 528 -2.53 0.43 -9.19
CA ALA A 528 -3.97 0.58 -9.39
C ALA A 528 -4.72 0.76 -8.05
N THR A 529 -4.35 -0.02 -7.04
CA THR A 529 -4.90 0.11 -5.67
C THR A 529 -4.60 1.50 -5.10
N ALA A 530 -3.35 1.97 -5.22
CA ALA A 530 -2.96 3.31 -4.78
C ALA A 530 -3.77 4.41 -5.49
N GLN A 531 -3.97 4.30 -6.82
CA GLN A 531 -4.81 5.22 -7.58
C GLN A 531 -6.24 5.26 -7.05
N LYS A 532 -6.85 4.10 -6.79
CA LYS A 532 -8.26 4.01 -6.35
C LYS A 532 -8.46 4.42 -4.88
N LEU A 533 -7.45 4.28 -4.04
CA LEU A 533 -7.47 4.78 -2.66
C LEU A 533 -7.21 6.29 -2.58
N TRP A 534 -6.47 6.84 -3.54
CA TRP A 534 -6.21 8.27 -3.67
C TRP A 534 -7.40 9.01 -4.28
N ASP A 535 -7.94 8.47 -5.39
CA ASP A 535 -9.14 8.96 -6.06
C ASP A 535 -10.01 7.78 -6.52
N PRO A 536 -11.15 7.52 -5.84
CA PRO A 536 -12.02 6.40 -6.16
C PRO A 536 -12.88 6.62 -7.42
N GLN A 537 -12.89 7.81 -8.00
CA GLN A 537 -13.65 8.11 -9.19
C GLN A 537 -13.22 7.23 -10.37
N ARG A 538 -14.07 7.14 -11.39
CA ARG A 538 -13.70 6.46 -12.61
C ARG A 538 -12.51 7.19 -13.25
N PRO A 539 -11.38 6.51 -13.49
CA PRO A 539 -10.23 7.16 -14.07
C PRO A 539 -10.51 7.69 -15.49
N GLU A 540 -10.04 8.90 -15.78
CA GLU A 540 -10.14 9.49 -17.12
C GLU A 540 -9.22 8.80 -18.14
N ARG A 541 -8.06 8.28 -17.67
CA ARG A 541 -7.10 7.57 -18.52
C ARG A 541 -7.55 6.16 -18.79
N SER A 542 -7.32 5.68 -20.01
CA SER A 542 -7.46 4.26 -20.32
C SER A 542 -6.45 3.43 -19.50
N TRP A 543 -6.75 2.16 -19.26
CA TRP A 543 -5.79 1.25 -18.62
C TRP A 543 -4.44 1.21 -19.36
N SER A 544 -4.46 1.17 -20.69
CA SER A 544 -3.25 1.18 -21.51
C SER A 544 -2.37 2.43 -21.26
N ASP A 545 -2.99 3.60 -21.15
CA ASP A 545 -2.25 4.84 -20.90
C ASP A 545 -1.81 4.97 -19.43
N PHE A 546 -2.57 4.38 -18.49
CA PHE A 546 -2.13 4.24 -17.11
C PHE A 546 -0.86 3.38 -17.00
N VAL A 547 -0.82 2.23 -17.69
CA VAL A 547 0.37 1.35 -17.71
C VAL A 547 1.58 2.07 -18.31
N LYS A 548 1.39 2.78 -19.43
CA LYS A 548 2.47 3.60 -20.03
C LYS A 548 2.98 4.67 -19.06
N LEU A 549 2.07 5.30 -18.32
CA LEU A 549 2.43 6.29 -17.31
C LEU A 549 3.19 5.65 -16.16
N ALA A 550 2.66 4.58 -15.56
CA ALA A 550 3.31 3.85 -14.47
C ALA A 550 4.73 3.39 -14.82
N ASN A 551 4.96 2.97 -16.07
CA ASN A 551 6.29 2.59 -16.54
C ASN A 551 7.26 3.77 -16.74
N ARG A 552 6.77 5.00 -16.89
CA ARG A 552 7.61 6.20 -17.08
C ARG A 552 7.95 6.93 -15.79
N VAL A 553 7.14 6.75 -14.77
CA VAL A 553 7.33 7.43 -13.47
C VAL A 553 8.11 6.59 -12.44
N ASP A 554 8.26 5.29 -12.74
CA ASP A 554 8.99 4.30 -11.93
C ASP A 554 10.52 4.56 -11.87
#